data_d0802676e2f35b14e6ee1ed5e65e39ee
#
_entry.id   d0802676e2f35b14e6ee1ed5e65e39ee
#
_cell.length_a   1.000
_cell.length_b   1.000
_cell.length_c   1.000
_cell.angle_alpha   90.00
_cell.angle_beta   90.00
_cell.angle_gamma   90.00
#
_symmetry.space_group_name_H-M   'P 1'
#
loop_
_entity.id
_entity.type
_entity.pdbx_description
1 polymer ?
#
loop_
_entity_poly.entity_id
_entity_poly.type
_entity_poly.pdbx_seq_one_letter_code
_entity_poly.pdbx_strand_id
1 'polypeptide(L)'
;MCIRDSHKDNWLLYTKHEFINKLSNDTLKEEKFLNYLIQDYLFLIQFSKAWSLAILKSDNLEEMKIAASTVNDLINFEMELHITLCANYGISKSDLENADEENANIAYTRYVLELGYSGDFLDLLSALAPCVLGYGEIGLNCQNSNPKTLMYKKWIETYSSIEYQDVCKNVSGLIDKAFLLRLGTNFENTYKWKKVNQIFKKATLLEVDFWNMAIK
;
A
#
# COMPACT_ATOMS: atom_id res chain seq x y z
N MET A 1 -10.74 12.01 -3.48
CA MET A 1 -10.18 12.07 -2.10
C MET A 1 -9.26 13.26 -2.00
N CYS A 2 -9.66 14.30 -1.26
CA CYS A 2 -8.94 15.60 -1.20
C CYS A 2 -7.46 15.50 -0.80
N ILE A 3 -7.12 14.58 0.10
CA ILE A 3 -5.73 14.43 0.58
C ILE A 3 -4.75 14.00 -0.53
N ARG A 4 -5.17 13.11 -1.44
CA ARG A 4 -4.37 12.71 -2.61
C ARG A 4 -4.15 13.89 -3.57
N ASP A 5 -5.22 14.64 -3.82
CA ASP A 5 -5.20 15.74 -4.78
C ASP A 5 -4.34 16.91 -4.29
N SER A 6 -4.18 17.05 -2.97
CA SER A 6 -3.25 18.02 -2.34
C SER A 6 -1.76 17.70 -2.57
N HIS A 7 -1.42 16.47 -2.99
CA HIS A 7 -0.04 16.01 -3.19
C HIS A 7 0.19 15.38 -4.57
N LYS A 8 -0.45 15.91 -5.60
CA LYS A 8 -0.48 15.37 -6.96
C LYS A 8 0.92 15.04 -7.52
N ASP A 9 1.90 15.90 -7.32
CA ASP A 9 3.25 15.66 -7.88
C ASP A 9 3.93 14.46 -7.20
N ASN A 10 3.84 14.36 -5.88
CA ASN A 10 4.38 13.21 -5.14
C ASN A 10 3.65 11.92 -5.51
N TRP A 11 2.32 12.00 -5.69
CA TRP A 11 1.48 10.88 -6.11
C TRP A 11 1.86 10.39 -7.52
N LEU A 12 2.13 11.29 -8.44
CA LEU A 12 2.61 10.92 -9.78
C LEU A 12 4.01 10.32 -9.78
N LEU A 13 4.93 10.82 -8.92
CA LEU A 13 6.25 10.18 -8.75
C LEU A 13 6.13 8.73 -8.29
N TYR A 14 5.15 8.43 -7.44
CA TYR A 14 4.86 7.09 -6.96
C TYR A 14 4.16 6.23 -8.02
N THR A 15 3.00 6.67 -8.52
CA THR A 15 2.13 5.84 -9.39
C THR A 15 2.63 5.73 -10.83
N LYS A 16 3.55 6.60 -11.26
CA LYS A 16 4.22 6.57 -12.58
C LYS A 16 5.72 6.35 -12.47
N HIS A 17 6.16 5.67 -11.41
CA HIS A 17 7.56 5.39 -11.18
C HIS A 17 8.17 4.52 -12.31
N GLU A 18 9.49 4.64 -12.50
CA GLU A 18 10.23 3.87 -13.51
C GLU A 18 10.06 2.35 -13.35
N PHE A 19 10.00 1.85 -12.10
CA PHE A 19 9.72 0.44 -11.80
C PHE A 19 8.42 -0.01 -12.47
N ILE A 20 7.33 0.75 -12.29
CA ILE A 20 6.01 0.46 -12.87
C ILE A 20 6.03 0.54 -14.40
N ASN A 21 6.70 1.54 -14.96
CA ASN A 21 6.84 1.67 -16.40
C ASN A 21 7.59 0.48 -17.00
N LYS A 22 8.67 0.03 -16.37
CA LYS A 22 9.44 -1.13 -16.82
C LYS A 22 8.66 -2.44 -16.67
N LEU A 23 7.87 -2.58 -15.60
CA LEU A 23 7.01 -3.73 -15.38
C LEU A 23 5.93 -3.81 -16.46
N SER A 24 5.22 -2.72 -16.74
CA SER A 24 4.11 -2.68 -17.67
C SER A 24 4.54 -2.88 -19.13
N ASN A 25 5.74 -2.47 -19.51
CA ASN A 25 6.29 -2.67 -20.86
C ASN A 25 7.26 -3.86 -21.00
N ASP A 26 7.33 -4.72 -19.98
CA ASP A 26 8.09 -5.98 -19.98
C ASP A 26 9.62 -5.80 -20.09
N THR A 27 10.14 -4.67 -19.57
CA THR A 27 11.59 -4.37 -19.58
C THR A 27 12.23 -4.39 -18.21
N LEU A 28 11.46 -4.62 -17.16
CA LEU A 28 11.99 -4.85 -15.82
C LEU A 28 12.73 -6.20 -15.80
N LYS A 29 13.88 -6.24 -15.14
CA LYS A 29 14.57 -7.53 -14.93
C LYS A 29 13.82 -8.37 -13.90
N GLU A 30 13.65 -9.66 -14.17
CA GLU A 30 12.94 -10.58 -13.28
C GLU A 30 13.54 -10.61 -11.86
N GLU A 31 14.87 -10.58 -11.74
CA GLU A 31 15.56 -10.52 -10.45
C GLU A 31 15.15 -9.31 -9.59
N LYS A 32 14.89 -8.16 -10.22
CA LYS A 32 14.46 -6.94 -9.53
C LYS A 32 13.02 -7.05 -9.04
N PHE A 33 12.18 -7.69 -9.84
CA PHE A 33 10.80 -7.95 -9.44
C PHE A 33 10.72 -9.00 -8.31
N LEU A 34 11.55 -10.03 -8.37
CA LEU A 34 11.63 -11.02 -7.28
C LEU A 34 12.12 -10.40 -5.98
N ASN A 35 13.15 -9.52 -6.04
CA ASN A 35 13.57 -8.77 -4.86
C ASN A 35 12.44 -7.90 -4.29
N TYR A 36 11.69 -7.21 -5.17
CA TYR A 36 10.50 -6.48 -4.76
C TYR A 36 9.50 -7.39 -4.05
N LEU A 37 9.16 -8.57 -4.60
CA LEU A 37 8.20 -9.49 -3.99
C LEU A 37 8.64 -9.98 -2.61
N ILE A 38 9.95 -10.26 -2.43
CA ILE A 38 10.51 -10.65 -1.12
C ILE A 38 10.33 -9.52 -0.11
N GLN A 39 10.72 -8.30 -0.49
CA GLN A 39 10.60 -7.14 0.39
C GLN A 39 9.14 -6.77 0.68
N ASP A 40 8.26 -6.93 -0.31
CA ASP A 40 6.84 -6.65 -0.16
C ASP A 40 6.15 -7.70 0.74
N TYR A 41 6.55 -8.97 0.67
CA TYR A 41 6.11 -9.99 1.63
C TYR A 41 6.42 -9.58 3.09
N LEU A 42 7.64 -9.13 3.35
CA LEU A 42 8.06 -8.65 4.69
C LEU A 42 7.32 -7.37 5.08
N PHE A 43 7.08 -6.46 4.12
CA PHE A 43 6.29 -5.26 4.31
C PHE A 43 4.86 -5.60 4.72
N LEU A 44 4.20 -6.52 4.02
CA LEU A 44 2.81 -6.91 4.27
C LEU A 44 2.59 -7.49 5.67
N ILE A 45 3.59 -8.18 6.24
CA ILE A 45 3.54 -8.64 7.64
C ILE A 45 3.40 -7.43 8.59
N GLN A 46 4.20 -6.39 8.42
CA GLN A 46 4.15 -5.20 9.27
C GLN A 46 2.90 -4.34 8.97
N PHE A 47 2.51 -4.28 7.71
CA PHE A 47 1.33 -3.54 7.27
C PHE A 47 0.03 -4.14 7.80
N SER A 48 -0.06 -5.47 7.88
CA SER A 48 -1.18 -6.18 8.53
C SER A 48 -1.27 -5.85 10.03
N LYS A 49 -0.13 -5.73 10.73
CA LYS A 49 -0.09 -5.27 12.13
C LYS A 49 -0.57 -3.84 12.26
N ALA A 50 -0.19 -2.96 11.32
CA ALA A 50 -0.64 -1.57 11.33
C ALA A 50 -2.16 -1.46 11.09
N TRP A 51 -2.74 -2.25 10.18
CA TRP A 51 -4.19 -2.34 10.00
C TRP A 51 -4.91 -2.92 11.24
N SER A 52 -4.26 -3.84 11.98
CA SER A 52 -4.78 -4.32 13.27
C SER A 52 -4.82 -3.22 14.33
N LEU A 53 -3.87 -2.28 14.31
CA LEU A 53 -3.94 -1.07 15.14
C LEU A 53 -5.09 -0.14 14.71
N ALA A 54 -5.44 -0.12 13.41
CA ALA A 54 -6.62 0.62 12.96
C ALA A 54 -7.92 0.03 13.54
N ILE A 55 -8.03 -1.31 13.67
CA ILE A 55 -9.16 -1.94 14.38
C ILE A 55 -9.23 -1.45 15.82
N LEU A 56 -8.09 -1.44 16.53
CA LEU A 56 -8.01 -1.02 17.91
C LEU A 56 -8.39 0.46 18.10
N LYS A 57 -8.09 1.31 17.12
CA LYS A 57 -8.34 2.76 17.15
C LYS A 57 -9.70 3.18 16.58
N SER A 58 -10.48 2.25 16.07
CA SER A 58 -11.81 2.51 15.52
C SER A 58 -12.80 2.93 16.61
N ASP A 59 -13.63 3.93 16.33
CA ASP A 59 -14.66 4.40 17.27
C ASP A 59 -16.01 3.69 17.08
N ASN A 60 -16.19 2.96 16.00
CA ASN A 60 -17.45 2.28 15.67
C ASN A 60 -17.24 0.97 14.91
N LEU A 61 -18.30 0.16 14.87
CA LEU A 61 -18.27 -1.17 14.28
C LEU A 61 -18.03 -1.16 12.76
N GLU A 62 -18.47 -0.11 12.05
CA GLU A 62 -18.26 0.01 10.60
C GLU A 62 -16.78 0.17 10.28
N GLU A 63 -16.10 1.05 11.00
CA GLU A 63 -14.64 1.24 10.88
C GLU A 63 -13.90 -0.06 11.21
N MET A 64 -14.27 -0.74 12.31
CA MET A 64 -13.68 -2.02 12.70
C MET A 64 -13.84 -3.09 11.62
N LYS A 65 -15.03 -3.21 11.01
CA LYS A 65 -15.29 -4.20 9.95
C LYS A 65 -14.42 -3.97 8.73
N ILE A 66 -14.29 -2.72 8.28
CA ILE A 66 -13.47 -2.40 7.11
C ILE A 66 -12.00 -2.69 7.41
N ALA A 67 -11.49 -2.26 8.55
CA ALA A 67 -10.11 -2.54 8.94
C ALA A 67 -9.82 -4.04 9.10
N ALA A 68 -10.74 -4.80 9.69
CA ALA A 68 -10.62 -6.25 9.84
C ALA A 68 -10.68 -6.99 8.50
N SER A 69 -11.56 -6.56 7.58
CA SER A 69 -11.60 -7.09 6.21
C SER A 69 -10.28 -6.84 5.50
N THR A 70 -9.71 -5.64 5.60
CA THR A 70 -8.42 -5.32 4.99
C THR A 70 -7.29 -6.20 5.55
N VAL A 71 -7.26 -6.47 6.86
CA VAL A 71 -6.30 -7.43 7.46
C VAL A 71 -6.48 -8.83 6.86
N ASN A 72 -7.73 -9.28 6.73
CA ASN A 72 -8.03 -10.58 6.12
C ASN A 72 -7.53 -10.65 4.67
N ASP A 73 -7.77 -9.61 3.88
CA ASP A 73 -7.41 -9.58 2.47
C ASP A 73 -5.87 -9.54 2.29
N LEU A 74 -5.16 -8.79 3.13
CA LEU A 74 -3.69 -8.78 3.16
C LEU A 74 -3.11 -10.16 3.46
N ILE A 75 -3.61 -10.84 4.50
CA ILE A 75 -3.03 -12.11 4.99
C ILE A 75 -3.40 -13.28 4.07
N ASN A 76 -4.65 -13.36 3.61
CA ASN A 76 -5.16 -14.54 2.92
C ASN A 76 -5.14 -14.44 1.40
N PHE A 77 -4.98 -13.23 0.82
CA PHE A 77 -4.95 -13.06 -0.63
C PHE A 77 -3.66 -12.43 -1.12
N GLU A 78 -3.25 -11.28 -0.60
CA GLU A 78 -2.09 -10.56 -1.11
C GLU A 78 -0.77 -11.27 -0.76
N MET A 79 -0.61 -11.72 0.48
CA MET A 79 0.56 -12.52 0.88
C MET A 79 0.64 -13.85 0.12
N GLU A 80 -0.49 -14.52 -0.13
CA GLU A 80 -0.53 -15.77 -0.90
C GLU A 80 -0.13 -15.56 -2.37
N LEU A 81 -0.47 -14.40 -2.96
CA LEU A 81 0.04 -14.03 -4.28
C LEU A 81 1.57 -14.01 -4.30
N HIS A 82 2.20 -13.34 -3.32
CA HIS A 82 3.66 -13.22 -3.23
C HIS A 82 4.32 -14.59 -3.04
N ILE A 83 3.79 -15.41 -2.14
CA ILE A 83 4.28 -16.79 -1.91
C ILE A 83 4.21 -17.60 -3.21
N THR A 84 3.07 -17.56 -3.89
CA THR A 84 2.85 -18.32 -5.13
C THR A 84 3.78 -17.85 -6.25
N LEU A 85 3.93 -16.53 -6.44
CA LEU A 85 4.81 -15.99 -7.48
C LEU A 85 6.27 -16.34 -7.20
N CYS A 86 6.73 -16.19 -5.96
CA CYS A 86 8.10 -16.54 -5.57
C CYS A 86 8.39 -18.04 -5.69
N ALA A 87 7.43 -18.90 -5.32
CA ALA A 87 7.58 -20.36 -5.40
C ALA A 87 7.80 -20.84 -6.84
N ASN A 88 7.18 -20.19 -7.84
CA ASN A 88 7.39 -20.50 -9.26
C ASN A 88 8.82 -20.25 -9.75
N TYR A 89 9.60 -19.49 -8.98
CA TYR A 89 11.00 -19.15 -9.26
C TYR A 89 11.98 -19.79 -8.25
N GLY A 90 11.51 -20.80 -7.49
CA GLY A 90 12.34 -21.56 -6.56
C GLY A 90 12.60 -20.88 -5.21
N ILE A 91 11.90 -19.78 -4.90
CA ILE A 91 11.99 -19.09 -3.61
C ILE A 91 10.88 -19.64 -2.70
N SER A 92 11.26 -20.35 -1.65
CA SER A 92 10.31 -20.96 -0.73
C SER A 92 9.71 -19.93 0.25
N LYS A 93 8.61 -20.30 0.91
CA LYS A 93 8.05 -19.49 1.99
C LYS A 93 9.05 -19.27 3.12
N SER A 94 9.87 -20.29 3.43
CA SER A 94 10.93 -20.15 4.43
C SER A 94 12.00 -19.13 4.02
N ASP A 95 12.33 -19.05 2.72
CA ASP A 95 13.27 -18.03 2.23
C ASP A 95 12.70 -16.63 2.40
N LEU A 96 11.39 -16.45 2.14
CA LEU A 96 10.69 -15.18 2.35
C LEU A 96 10.68 -14.77 3.84
N GLU A 97 10.38 -15.72 4.74
CA GLU A 97 10.32 -15.48 6.19
C GLU A 97 11.68 -15.16 6.82
N ASN A 98 12.76 -15.67 6.23
CA ASN A 98 14.13 -15.47 6.74
C ASN A 98 14.92 -14.42 5.96
N ALA A 99 14.33 -13.74 5.00
CA ALA A 99 14.99 -12.67 4.26
C ALA A 99 15.21 -11.43 5.13
N ASP A 100 16.31 -10.72 4.90
CA ASP A 100 16.58 -9.46 5.57
C ASP A 100 15.73 -8.32 5.00
N GLU A 101 15.16 -7.51 5.89
CA GLU A 101 14.45 -6.27 5.48
C GLU A 101 15.47 -5.23 5.00
N GLU A 102 15.27 -4.70 3.79
CA GLU A 102 16.05 -3.56 3.29
C GLU A 102 15.68 -2.24 4.00
N ASN A 103 16.61 -1.29 4.01
CA ASN A 103 16.45 -0.02 4.72
C ASN A 103 15.18 0.77 4.33
N ALA A 104 14.79 0.75 3.05
CA ALA A 104 13.58 1.43 2.60
C ALA A 104 12.32 0.76 3.18
N ASN A 105 12.29 -0.58 3.24
CA ASN A 105 11.23 -1.36 3.86
C ASN A 105 11.13 -1.04 5.36
N ILE A 106 12.27 -1.10 6.09
CA ILE A 106 12.33 -0.74 7.51
C ILE A 106 11.82 0.69 7.73
N ALA A 107 12.30 1.65 6.94
CA ALA A 107 11.88 3.05 7.09
C ALA A 107 10.37 3.23 6.93
N TYR A 108 9.77 2.58 5.93
CA TYR A 108 8.35 2.71 5.66
C TYR A 108 7.50 2.00 6.72
N THR A 109 7.79 0.75 6.99
CA THR A 109 7.00 -0.05 7.94
C THR A 109 7.05 0.53 9.36
N ARG A 110 8.24 0.99 9.83
CA ARG A 110 8.36 1.60 11.17
C ARG A 110 7.70 2.96 11.24
N TYR A 111 7.72 3.75 10.16
CA TYR A 111 6.98 5.00 10.08
C TYR A 111 5.47 4.79 10.25
N VAL A 112 4.89 3.81 9.54
CA VAL A 112 3.46 3.50 9.65
C VAL A 112 3.11 2.96 11.03
N LEU A 113 3.90 2.02 11.57
CA LEU A 113 3.67 1.45 12.90
C LEU A 113 3.80 2.50 13.99
N GLU A 114 4.79 3.41 13.91
CA GLU A 114 4.93 4.50 14.88
C GLU A 114 3.67 5.37 14.93
N LEU A 115 3.11 5.74 13.78
CA LEU A 115 1.84 6.46 13.72
C LEU A 115 0.66 5.64 14.26
N GLY A 116 0.73 4.31 14.11
CA GLY A 116 -0.22 3.39 14.71
C GLY A 116 -0.15 3.38 16.25
N TYR A 117 1.03 3.47 16.83
CA TYR A 117 1.22 3.48 18.28
C TYR A 117 1.00 4.87 18.89
N SER A 118 1.62 5.91 18.35
CA SER A 118 1.67 7.25 18.92
C SER A 118 0.56 8.18 18.43
N GLY A 119 0.06 7.97 17.20
CA GLY A 119 -0.97 8.80 16.58
C GLY A 119 -2.40 8.37 16.91
N ASP A 120 -3.37 9.13 16.41
CA ASP A 120 -4.78 8.74 16.43
C ASP A 120 -5.19 7.98 15.16
N PHE A 121 -6.49 7.64 15.04
CA PHE A 121 -7.03 6.91 13.89
C PHE A 121 -6.79 7.61 12.55
N LEU A 122 -6.93 8.95 12.49
CA LEU A 122 -6.73 9.72 11.27
C LEU A 122 -5.25 9.77 10.86
N ASP A 123 -4.33 9.86 11.83
CA ASP A 123 -2.89 9.80 11.57
C ASP A 123 -2.52 8.47 10.91
N LEU A 124 -2.99 7.37 11.50
CA LEU A 124 -2.73 6.03 11.00
C LEU A 124 -3.35 5.80 9.62
N LEU A 125 -4.63 6.12 9.42
CA LEU A 125 -5.29 5.97 8.11
C LEU A 125 -4.57 6.76 7.01
N SER A 126 -4.07 7.96 7.34
CA SER A 126 -3.33 8.79 6.37
C SER A 126 -1.99 8.18 5.96
N ALA A 127 -1.36 7.39 6.84
CA ALA A 127 -0.14 6.66 6.52
C ALA A 127 -0.40 5.35 5.76
N LEU A 128 -1.55 4.70 6.01
CA LEU A 128 -1.96 3.46 5.35
C LEU A 128 -2.48 3.69 3.93
N ALA A 129 -3.11 4.84 3.68
CA ALA A 129 -3.80 5.14 2.45
C ALA A 129 -2.95 5.04 1.17
N PRO A 130 -1.68 5.54 1.11
CA PRO A 130 -0.90 5.50 -0.12
C PRO A 130 -0.70 4.09 -0.67
N CYS A 131 -0.40 3.12 0.18
CA CYS A 131 -0.21 1.73 -0.24
C CYS A 131 -1.47 1.18 -0.93
N VAL A 132 -2.60 1.15 -0.23
CA VAL A 132 -3.85 0.56 -0.76
C VAL A 132 -4.30 1.27 -2.03
N LEU A 133 -4.40 2.60 -1.99
CA LEU A 133 -4.98 3.38 -3.08
C LEU A 133 -4.03 3.52 -4.28
N GLY A 134 -2.72 3.57 -4.01
CA GLY A 134 -1.71 3.69 -5.05
C GLY A 134 -1.59 2.42 -5.88
N TYR A 135 -1.53 1.27 -5.24
CA TYR A 135 -1.50 -0.02 -5.95
C TYR A 135 -2.77 -0.22 -6.80
N GLY A 136 -3.94 0.18 -6.28
CA GLY A 136 -5.18 0.14 -7.07
C GLY A 136 -5.14 1.06 -8.30
N GLU A 137 -4.64 2.29 -8.16
CA GLU A 137 -4.49 3.21 -9.29
C GLU A 137 -3.45 2.71 -10.30
N ILE A 138 -2.34 2.17 -9.83
CA ILE A 138 -1.29 1.56 -10.67
C ILE A 138 -1.87 0.36 -11.44
N GLY A 139 -2.59 -0.53 -10.77
CA GLY A 139 -3.24 -1.68 -11.39
C GLY A 139 -4.16 -1.27 -12.55
N LEU A 140 -5.05 -0.30 -12.32
CA LEU A 140 -5.94 0.23 -13.36
C LEU A 140 -5.18 0.89 -14.52
N ASN A 141 -4.12 1.65 -14.22
CA ASN A 141 -3.31 2.29 -15.25
C ASN A 141 -2.58 1.27 -16.12
N CYS A 142 -2.21 0.13 -15.56
CA CYS A 142 -1.49 -0.95 -16.25
C CYS A 142 -2.41 -2.03 -16.84
N GLN A 143 -3.72 -2.03 -16.57
CA GLN A 143 -4.64 -3.11 -16.95
C GLN A 143 -4.68 -3.45 -18.45
N ASN A 144 -4.39 -2.47 -19.31
CA ASN A 144 -4.35 -2.65 -20.75
C ASN A 144 -2.93 -2.98 -21.28
N SER A 145 -1.92 -3.02 -20.41
CA SER A 145 -0.60 -3.50 -20.77
C SER A 145 -0.64 -5.03 -20.90
N ASN A 146 0.21 -5.57 -21.76
CA ASN A 146 0.25 -7.03 -21.99
C ASN A 146 1.70 -7.53 -21.92
N PRO A 147 2.34 -7.49 -20.72
CA PRO A 147 3.67 -8.03 -20.57
C PRO A 147 3.65 -9.54 -20.84
N LYS A 148 4.72 -10.07 -21.45
CA LYS A 148 4.87 -11.51 -21.74
C LYS A 148 5.26 -12.27 -20.46
N THR A 149 5.98 -11.61 -19.57
CA THR A 149 6.42 -12.18 -18.29
C THR A 149 5.21 -12.44 -17.39
N LEU A 150 4.97 -13.71 -17.10
CA LEU A 150 3.75 -14.17 -16.43
C LEU A 150 3.55 -13.55 -15.02
N MET A 151 4.62 -13.37 -14.26
CA MET A 151 4.51 -12.78 -12.92
C MET A 151 4.09 -11.30 -12.97
N TYR A 152 4.54 -10.51 -13.96
CA TYR A 152 4.08 -9.12 -14.13
C TYR A 152 2.61 -9.06 -14.51
N LYS A 153 2.21 -9.95 -15.43
CA LYS A 153 0.81 -10.06 -15.83
C LYS A 153 -0.09 -10.39 -14.65
N LYS A 154 0.26 -11.40 -13.84
CA LYS A 154 -0.51 -11.78 -12.65
C LYS A 154 -0.57 -10.65 -11.61
N TRP A 155 0.53 -9.95 -11.39
CA TRP A 155 0.58 -8.80 -10.50
C TRP A 155 -0.39 -7.70 -10.95
N ILE A 156 -0.35 -7.32 -12.22
CA ILE A 156 -1.27 -6.31 -12.80
C ILE A 156 -2.72 -6.78 -12.69
N GLU A 157 -3.01 -8.02 -13.05
CA GLU A 157 -4.36 -8.60 -12.96
C GLU A 157 -4.90 -8.55 -11.54
N THR A 158 -4.08 -8.81 -10.52
CA THR A 158 -4.48 -8.76 -9.11
C THR A 158 -4.87 -7.34 -8.70
N TYR A 159 -4.00 -6.36 -8.91
CA TYR A 159 -4.24 -4.97 -8.47
C TYR A 159 -5.25 -4.22 -9.36
N SER A 160 -5.56 -4.70 -10.56
CA SER A 160 -6.66 -4.20 -11.40
C SER A 160 -7.98 -4.96 -11.23
N SER A 161 -8.01 -6.03 -10.45
CA SER A 161 -9.21 -6.86 -10.24
C SER A 161 -10.34 -6.07 -9.57
N ILE A 162 -11.57 -6.52 -9.79
CA ILE A 162 -12.77 -5.93 -9.16
C ILE A 162 -12.64 -6.03 -7.63
N GLU A 163 -12.14 -7.15 -7.13
CA GLU A 163 -11.96 -7.42 -5.70
C GLU A 163 -11.02 -6.38 -5.07
N TYR A 164 -9.87 -6.13 -5.68
CA TYR A 164 -8.92 -5.13 -5.15
C TYR A 164 -9.47 -3.70 -5.27
N GLN A 165 -10.16 -3.39 -6.34
CA GLN A 165 -10.81 -2.07 -6.52
C GLN A 165 -11.93 -1.83 -5.50
N ASP A 166 -12.64 -2.87 -5.08
CA ASP A 166 -13.62 -2.76 -3.99
C ASP A 166 -12.93 -2.52 -2.63
N VAL A 167 -11.77 -3.11 -2.36
CA VAL A 167 -10.95 -2.76 -1.18
C VAL A 167 -10.56 -1.28 -1.23
N CYS A 168 -10.05 -0.78 -2.35
CA CYS A 168 -9.69 0.64 -2.52
C CYS A 168 -10.88 1.58 -2.26
N LYS A 169 -12.05 1.23 -2.78
CA LYS A 169 -13.29 1.99 -2.58
C LYS A 169 -13.73 2.01 -1.10
N ASN A 170 -13.67 0.86 -0.43
CA ASN A 170 -14.01 0.75 0.98
C ASN A 170 -13.06 1.56 1.86
N VAL A 171 -11.75 1.46 1.62
CA VAL A 171 -10.73 2.22 2.34
C VAL A 171 -10.86 3.72 2.08
N SER A 172 -11.07 4.14 0.83
CA SER A 172 -11.32 5.55 0.51
C SER A 172 -12.57 6.09 1.23
N GLY A 173 -13.66 5.32 1.22
CA GLY A 173 -14.89 5.67 1.93
C GLY A 173 -14.71 5.73 3.45
N LEU A 174 -13.92 4.82 4.02
CA LEU A 174 -13.56 4.84 5.43
C LEU A 174 -12.82 6.13 5.79
N ILE A 175 -11.83 6.52 5.01
CA ILE A 175 -11.03 7.73 5.24
C ILE A 175 -11.92 8.97 5.19
N ASP A 176 -12.71 9.14 4.13
CA ASP A 176 -13.58 10.30 3.96
C ASP A 176 -14.61 10.41 5.11
N LYS A 177 -15.25 9.29 5.51
CA LYS A 177 -16.17 9.25 6.66
C LYS A 177 -15.47 9.54 7.99
N ALA A 178 -14.28 9.00 8.21
CA ALA A 178 -13.51 9.21 9.44
C ALA A 178 -13.11 10.68 9.61
N PHE A 179 -12.74 11.37 8.54
CA PHE A 179 -12.47 12.82 8.55
C PHE A 179 -13.73 13.61 8.88
N LEU A 180 -14.85 13.34 8.21
CA LEU A 180 -16.12 14.03 8.44
C LEU A 180 -16.62 13.83 9.87
N LEU A 181 -16.53 12.61 10.39
CA LEU A 181 -17.01 12.27 11.73
C LEU A 181 -16.22 12.99 12.84
N ARG A 182 -14.89 13.07 12.71
CA ARG A 182 -14.00 13.59 13.77
C ARG A 182 -13.70 15.07 13.63
N LEU A 183 -13.77 15.64 12.44
CA LEU A 183 -13.36 17.02 12.17
C LEU A 183 -14.48 17.91 11.61
N GLY A 184 -15.64 17.31 11.21
CA GLY A 184 -16.75 18.02 10.60
C GLY A 184 -16.50 18.38 9.13
N THR A 185 -17.44 19.12 8.53
CA THR A 185 -17.43 19.43 7.08
C THR A 185 -16.33 20.39 6.65
N ASN A 186 -15.80 21.20 7.56
CA ASN A 186 -14.75 22.20 7.28
C ASN A 186 -13.35 21.69 7.68
N PHE A 187 -13.13 20.38 7.65
CA PHE A 187 -11.92 19.75 8.16
C PHE A 187 -10.62 20.26 7.49
N GLU A 188 -10.68 20.72 6.24
CA GLU A 188 -9.52 21.21 5.48
C GLU A 188 -8.87 22.46 6.11
N ASN A 189 -9.62 23.21 6.92
CA ASN A 189 -9.12 24.39 7.63
C ASN A 189 -8.55 24.08 9.03
N THR A 190 -8.55 22.81 9.44
CA THR A 190 -8.09 22.41 10.78
C THR A 190 -6.57 22.19 10.84
N TYR A 191 -5.99 22.33 12.04
CA TYR A 191 -4.60 21.95 12.29
C TYR A 191 -4.37 20.44 12.00
N LYS A 192 -5.37 19.62 12.35
CA LYS A 192 -5.32 18.18 12.09
C LYS A 192 -5.17 17.86 10.60
N TRP A 193 -5.91 18.55 9.75
CA TRP A 193 -5.79 18.38 8.30
C TRP A 193 -4.37 18.65 7.80
N LYS A 194 -3.73 19.74 8.28
CA LYS A 194 -2.34 20.03 7.93
C LYS A 194 -1.40 18.90 8.34
N LYS A 195 -1.59 18.34 9.56
CA LYS A 195 -0.79 17.22 10.06
C LYS A 195 -0.96 15.96 9.18
N VAL A 196 -2.19 15.54 8.91
CA VAL A 196 -2.45 14.31 8.15
C VAL A 196 -2.01 14.42 6.70
N ASN A 197 -2.06 15.61 6.10
CA ASN A 197 -1.47 15.87 4.78
C ASN A 197 0.06 15.64 4.77
N GLN A 198 0.77 16.06 5.80
CA GLN A 198 2.22 15.80 5.95
C GLN A 198 2.49 14.30 6.07
N ILE A 199 1.66 13.58 6.84
CA ILE A 199 1.76 12.13 7.02
C ILE A 199 1.54 11.41 5.68
N PHE A 200 0.47 11.74 4.97
CA PHE A 200 0.16 11.16 3.65
C PHE A 200 1.29 11.42 2.65
N LYS A 201 1.76 12.66 2.56
CA LYS A 201 2.90 13.02 1.71
C LYS A 201 4.13 12.18 2.04
N LYS A 202 4.45 12.02 3.34
CA LYS A 202 5.63 11.26 3.76
C LYS A 202 5.49 9.77 3.40
N ALA A 203 4.33 9.17 3.66
CA ALA A 203 4.05 7.80 3.28
C ALA A 203 4.13 7.58 1.76
N THR A 204 3.58 8.51 0.95
CA THR A 204 3.72 8.47 -0.51
C THR A 204 5.18 8.53 -0.97
N LEU A 205 6.03 9.33 -0.33
CA LEU A 205 7.46 9.37 -0.65
C LEU A 205 8.19 8.09 -0.23
N LEU A 206 7.75 7.43 0.84
CA LEU A 206 8.29 6.12 1.25
C LEU A 206 7.91 5.02 0.25
N GLU A 207 6.77 5.11 -0.43
CA GLU A 207 6.46 4.24 -1.58
C GLU A 207 7.46 4.46 -2.74
N VAL A 208 7.79 5.72 -3.05
CA VAL A 208 8.81 6.03 -4.07
C VAL A 208 10.16 5.42 -3.68
N ASP A 209 10.55 5.51 -2.40
CA ASP A 209 11.79 4.91 -1.91
C ASP A 209 11.74 3.37 -1.99
N PHE A 210 10.57 2.77 -1.80
CA PHE A 210 10.36 1.32 -1.94
C PHE A 210 10.56 0.88 -3.41
N TRP A 211 10.01 1.62 -4.39
CA TRP A 211 10.29 1.37 -5.81
C TRP A 211 11.76 1.59 -6.17
N ASN A 212 12.41 2.64 -5.63
CA ASN A 212 13.83 2.90 -5.83
C ASN A 212 14.72 1.76 -5.30
N MET A 213 14.35 1.17 -4.17
CA MET A 213 15.01 -0.02 -3.62
C MET A 213 14.92 -1.19 -4.60
N ALA A 214 13.73 -1.44 -5.14
CA ALA A 214 13.45 -2.57 -6.01
C ALA A 214 14.19 -2.52 -7.36
N ILE A 215 14.56 -1.33 -7.87
CA ILE A 215 15.27 -1.20 -9.16
C ILE A 215 16.79 -1.06 -9.04
N LYS A 216 17.34 -0.94 -7.83
CA LYS A 216 18.79 -0.90 -7.60
C LYS A 216 19.41 -2.28 -7.83
#